data_e2aad33d86ddb581546f74878a8824fa
#
_entry.id   e2aad33d86ddb581546f74878a8824fa
#
_cell.length_a   1.000
_cell.length_b   1.000
_cell.length_c   1.000
_cell.angle_alpha   90.00
_cell.angle_beta   90.00
_cell.angle_gamma   90.00
#
_symmetry.space_group_name_H-M   'P 1'
#
loop_
_entity.id
_entity.type
_entity.pdbx_description
1 polymer ?
#
loop_
_entity_poly.entity_id
_entity_poly.type
_entity_poly.pdbx_seq_one_letter_code
_entity_poly.pdbx_strand_id
1 'polypeptide(L)'
;MTFSLVFRTTVGAALACATLTAAAADTGHPALKRKFNLPPSVDLNYSIKARQSGLTLEGNASLKWRVDGSKFTIETESRAMLFGKILDARSEGGIDDYGLAPATFVERRFRKDPTTVTFDRAANTITFSASAARYPLSGGEQDRNSAIWQLIAVARAAQGKFKQGSEWLFFVAGQHDADPWTFRVDKQETVRTPLGSMAAVHVVKAPPPDAKGQQVDIWLAPSLEWYPVRLRYTEPDGDYIEQTLESANKQAH
;
A
#
# COMPACT_ATOMS: atom_id res chain seq x y z
N MET A 1 -25.93 -21.34 -82.29
CA MET A 1 -26.20 -19.91 -82.37
C MET A 1 -27.12 -19.54 -81.23
N THR A 2 -26.58 -19.06 -80.13
CA THR A 2 -27.35 -18.29 -79.14
C THR A 2 -26.34 -17.64 -78.19
N PHE A 3 -26.26 -16.34 -78.24
CA PHE A 3 -25.45 -15.49 -77.34
C PHE A 3 -26.08 -15.40 -75.95
N SER A 4 -25.37 -15.72 -74.95
CA SER A 4 -25.75 -15.42 -73.54
C SER A 4 -24.89 -14.34 -72.97
N LEU A 5 -25.54 -13.24 -72.65
CA LEU A 5 -24.99 -12.03 -72.05
C LEU A 5 -24.81 -12.26 -70.52
N VAL A 6 -23.58 -12.20 -69.98
CA VAL A 6 -23.33 -12.33 -68.59
C VAL A 6 -23.20 -10.92 -67.99
N PHE A 7 -24.13 -10.54 -67.13
CA PHE A 7 -24.12 -9.32 -66.33
C PHE A 7 -23.19 -9.55 -65.09
N ARG A 8 -22.13 -8.82 -65.01
CA ARG A 8 -21.27 -8.75 -63.79
C ARG A 8 -21.82 -7.67 -62.86
N THR A 9 -22.41 -8.07 -61.76
CA THR A 9 -22.73 -7.20 -60.66
C THR A 9 -21.54 -7.15 -59.69
N THR A 10 -20.87 -6.01 -59.59
CA THR A 10 -19.87 -5.71 -58.60
C THR A 10 -20.56 -5.34 -57.27
N VAL A 11 -20.45 -6.24 -56.28
CA VAL A 11 -20.86 -5.95 -54.91
C VAL A 11 -19.68 -5.29 -54.21
N GLY A 12 -19.80 -3.99 -53.95
CA GLY A 12 -18.84 -3.25 -53.11
C GLY A 12 -19.06 -3.61 -51.66
N ALA A 13 -18.10 -4.30 -51.05
CA ALA A 13 -18.07 -4.51 -49.61
C ALA A 13 -17.52 -3.26 -48.93
N ALA A 14 -18.38 -2.49 -48.29
CA ALA A 14 -17.97 -1.42 -47.37
C ALA A 14 -17.51 -2.05 -46.06
N LEU A 15 -16.19 -2.01 -45.83
CA LEU A 15 -15.60 -2.37 -44.52
C LEU A 15 -15.91 -1.24 -43.52
N ALA A 16 -16.90 -1.45 -42.65
CA ALA A 16 -17.13 -0.59 -41.52
C ALA A 16 -16.10 -0.94 -40.45
N CYS A 17 -15.03 -0.13 -40.31
CA CYS A 17 -14.15 -0.16 -39.14
C CYS A 17 -14.94 0.31 -37.92
N ALA A 18 -15.46 -0.62 -37.13
CA ALA A 18 -15.95 -0.34 -35.81
C ALA A 18 -14.73 -0.10 -34.90
N THR A 19 -14.42 1.15 -34.61
CA THR A 19 -13.49 1.53 -33.53
C THR A 19 -14.16 1.17 -32.22
N LEU A 20 -13.76 0.02 -31.64
CA LEU A 20 -14.04 -0.25 -30.23
C LEU A 20 -13.28 0.79 -29.40
N THR A 21 -13.95 1.86 -29.01
CA THR A 21 -13.51 2.66 -27.88
C THR A 21 -13.72 1.79 -26.65
N ALA A 22 -12.66 1.18 -26.14
CA ALA A 22 -12.64 0.62 -24.81
C ALA A 22 -12.96 1.79 -23.86
N ALA A 23 -14.18 1.88 -23.38
CA ALA A 23 -14.51 2.72 -22.24
C ALA A 23 -13.66 2.20 -21.09
N ALA A 24 -12.63 2.97 -20.70
CA ALA A 24 -11.96 2.75 -19.42
C ALA A 24 -13.07 2.80 -18.36
N ALA A 25 -13.28 1.67 -17.68
CA ALA A 25 -14.16 1.67 -16.51
C ALA A 25 -13.67 2.80 -15.60
N ASP A 26 -14.57 3.70 -15.24
CA ASP A 26 -14.30 4.74 -14.24
C ASP A 26 -14.05 4.01 -12.92
N THR A 27 -12.77 3.74 -12.64
CA THR A 27 -12.31 3.13 -11.40
C THR A 27 -12.24 4.16 -10.28
N GLY A 28 -13.10 5.18 -10.34
CA GLY A 28 -13.20 6.23 -9.36
C GLY A 28 -13.42 5.68 -7.97
N HIS A 29 -12.59 6.10 -7.03
CA HIS A 29 -12.76 5.82 -5.61
C HIS A 29 -13.24 7.10 -4.89
N PRO A 30 -13.99 6.97 -3.79
CA PRO A 30 -14.46 8.15 -3.07
C PRO A 30 -13.31 8.87 -2.36
N ALA A 31 -13.30 10.20 -2.43
CA ALA A 31 -12.45 11.03 -1.58
C ALA A 31 -12.95 10.96 -0.13
N LEU A 32 -12.14 10.39 0.77
CA LEU A 32 -12.54 10.19 2.17
C LEU A 32 -11.72 11.09 3.11
N LYS A 33 -12.21 12.32 3.30
CA LYS A 33 -11.60 13.26 4.25
C LYS A 33 -11.85 12.82 5.70
N ARG A 34 -10.77 12.69 6.48
CA ARG A 34 -10.80 12.27 7.88
C ARG A 34 -9.91 13.17 8.73
N LYS A 35 -10.23 13.29 10.01
CA LYS A 35 -9.30 13.89 10.97
C LYS A 35 -8.07 13.00 11.09
N PHE A 36 -6.91 13.61 11.16
CA PHE A 36 -5.63 12.92 11.33
C PHE A 36 -4.74 13.71 12.31
N ASN A 37 -3.81 13.00 12.94
CA ASN A 37 -2.78 13.54 13.82
C ASN A 37 -1.50 12.76 13.56
N LEU A 38 -0.56 13.36 12.85
CA LEU A 38 0.68 12.70 12.48
C LEU A 38 1.53 12.39 13.72
N PRO A 39 2.14 11.21 13.83
CA PRO A 39 3.07 10.91 14.90
C PRO A 39 4.38 11.65 14.71
N PRO A 40 5.19 11.85 15.79
CA PRO A 40 6.53 12.41 15.70
C PRO A 40 7.44 11.63 14.74
N SER A 41 8.49 12.27 14.24
CA SER A 41 9.54 11.62 13.45
C SER A 41 10.27 10.57 14.27
N VAL A 42 10.55 9.39 13.67
CA VAL A 42 11.12 8.24 14.39
C VAL A 42 11.93 7.34 13.47
N ASP A 43 12.93 6.67 14.03
CA ASP A 43 13.59 5.49 13.47
C ASP A 43 13.13 4.25 14.24
N LEU A 44 12.50 3.31 13.52
CA LEU A 44 12.03 2.04 14.05
C LEU A 44 12.91 0.91 13.49
N ASN A 45 13.41 0.04 14.36
CA ASN A 45 14.14 -1.16 13.94
C ASN A 45 13.39 -2.41 14.40
N TYR A 46 13.38 -3.40 13.53
CA TYR A 46 12.64 -4.65 13.72
C TYR A 46 13.53 -5.87 13.49
N SER A 47 13.33 -6.92 14.28
CA SER A 47 13.72 -8.27 13.89
C SER A 47 12.69 -8.85 12.92
N ILE A 48 13.17 -9.64 11.97
CA ILE A 48 12.33 -10.36 11.01
C ILE A 48 12.43 -11.85 11.29
N LYS A 49 11.26 -12.50 11.34
CA LYS A 49 11.11 -13.95 11.19
C LYS A 49 10.20 -14.21 10.01
N ALA A 50 10.65 -15.04 9.10
CA ALA A 50 9.88 -15.40 7.92
C ALA A 50 9.83 -16.92 7.73
N ARG A 51 8.72 -17.39 7.18
CA ARG A 51 8.59 -18.75 6.65
C ARG A 51 8.32 -18.61 5.16
N GLN A 52 9.19 -19.23 4.36
CA GLN A 52 9.04 -19.24 2.91
C GLN A 52 9.36 -20.62 2.36
N SER A 53 8.42 -21.24 1.67
CA SER A 53 8.55 -22.57 1.06
C SER A 53 9.08 -23.61 2.07
N GLY A 54 8.57 -23.56 3.31
CA GLY A 54 8.96 -24.46 4.40
C GLY A 54 10.27 -24.11 5.12
N LEU A 55 11.01 -23.10 4.66
CA LEU A 55 12.24 -22.62 5.31
C LEU A 55 11.93 -21.50 6.29
N THR A 56 12.60 -21.52 7.44
CA THR A 56 12.61 -20.40 8.38
C THR A 56 13.79 -19.49 8.05
N LEU A 57 13.51 -18.21 7.86
CA LEU A 57 14.50 -17.18 7.55
C LEU A 57 14.46 -16.10 8.64
N GLU A 58 15.63 -15.54 8.95
CA GLU A 58 15.77 -14.42 9.87
C GLU A 58 16.38 -13.22 9.18
N GLY A 59 16.13 -12.05 9.75
CA GLY A 59 16.62 -10.79 9.21
C GLY A 59 16.31 -9.62 10.11
N ASN A 60 16.49 -8.43 9.57
CA ASN A 60 16.13 -7.18 10.22
C ASN A 60 15.47 -6.21 9.23
N ALA A 61 14.71 -5.27 9.75
CA ALA A 61 14.18 -4.15 8.98
C ALA A 61 14.41 -2.84 9.74
N SER A 62 14.61 -1.78 8.98
CA SER A 62 14.59 -0.40 9.49
C SER A 62 13.52 0.39 8.75
N LEU A 63 12.84 1.24 9.49
CA LEU A 63 11.84 2.15 8.97
C LEU A 63 12.12 3.55 9.54
N LYS A 64 12.27 4.53 8.65
CA LYS A 64 12.47 5.92 9.02
C LYS A 64 11.22 6.71 8.60
N TRP A 65 10.56 7.28 9.57
CA TRP A 65 9.47 8.23 9.37
C TRP A 65 9.96 9.64 9.65
N ARG A 66 9.73 10.54 8.72
CA ARG A 66 10.05 11.96 8.86
C ARG A 66 8.86 12.80 8.45
N VAL A 67 8.58 13.79 9.26
CA VAL A 67 7.65 14.87 8.96
C VAL A 67 8.36 16.21 9.23
N ASP A 68 8.29 17.11 8.25
CA ASP A 68 8.87 18.47 8.33
C ASP A 68 7.91 19.44 7.64
N GLY A 69 7.28 20.30 8.42
CA GLY A 69 6.24 21.20 7.94
C GLY A 69 5.12 20.46 7.22
N SER A 70 4.95 20.74 5.94
CA SER A 70 3.93 20.12 5.08
C SER A 70 4.44 18.96 4.23
N LYS A 71 5.60 18.39 4.56
CA LYS A 71 6.21 17.29 3.81
C LYS A 71 6.43 16.08 4.69
N PHE A 72 6.42 14.90 4.07
CA PHE A 72 6.79 13.65 4.72
C PHE A 72 7.74 12.82 3.86
N THR A 73 8.48 11.95 4.51
CA THR A 73 9.29 10.89 3.90
C THR A 73 9.21 9.62 4.74
N ILE A 74 9.06 8.48 4.08
CA ILE A 74 9.08 7.15 4.67
C ILE A 74 10.13 6.33 3.92
N GLU A 75 11.13 5.83 4.64
CA GLU A 75 12.13 4.90 4.09
C GLU A 75 12.02 3.57 4.84
N THR A 76 11.93 2.49 4.08
CA THR A 76 11.87 1.12 4.61
C THR A 76 12.98 0.30 3.97
N GLU A 77 13.81 -0.34 4.78
CA GLU A 77 14.81 -1.28 4.31
C GLU A 77 14.63 -2.62 5.06
N SER A 78 14.69 -3.74 4.33
CA SER A 78 14.69 -5.07 4.93
C SER A 78 15.89 -5.88 4.44
N ARG A 79 16.51 -6.62 5.35
CA ARG A 79 17.67 -7.46 5.09
C ARG A 79 17.42 -8.86 5.61
N ALA A 80 17.66 -9.87 4.79
CA ALA A 80 17.75 -11.25 5.22
C ALA A 80 19.20 -11.60 5.54
N MET A 81 19.45 -12.39 6.60
CA MET A 81 20.81 -12.73 7.05
C MET A 81 21.68 -13.34 5.94
N LEU A 82 21.09 -14.20 5.09
CA LEU A 82 21.81 -14.92 4.04
C LEU A 82 21.88 -14.18 2.70
N PHE A 83 20.98 -13.23 2.43
CA PHE A 83 20.81 -12.62 1.12
C PHE A 83 21.13 -11.11 1.10
N GLY A 84 21.41 -10.51 2.26
CA GLY A 84 21.61 -9.07 2.38
C GLY A 84 20.29 -8.29 2.17
N LYS A 85 20.35 -7.15 1.51
CA LYS A 85 19.17 -6.28 1.26
C LYS A 85 18.18 -6.98 0.34
N ILE A 86 16.94 -7.16 0.82
CA ILE A 86 15.85 -7.81 0.08
C ILE A 86 14.73 -6.84 -0.31
N LEU A 87 14.61 -5.73 0.40
CA LEU A 87 13.65 -4.67 0.14
C LEU A 87 14.28 -3.31 0.47
N ASP A 88 14.03 -2.34 -0.39
CA ASP A 88 14.34 -0.93 -0.19
C ASP A 88 13.16 -0.14 -0.79
N ALA A 89 12.45 0.61 0.02
CA ALA A 89 11.28 1.35 -0.43
C ALA A 89 11.27 2.75 0.17
N ARG A 90 10.90 3.74 -0.67
CA ARG A 90 10.79 5.14 -0.28
C ARG A 90 9.47 5.72 -0.77
N SER A 91 8.73 6.31 0.14
CA SER A 91 7.55 7.14 -0.14
C SER A 91 7.84 8.55 0.30
N GLU A 92 7.49 9.54 -0.52
CA GLU A 92 7.63 10.95 -0.18
C GLU A 92 6.49 11.76 -0.80
N GLY A 93 6.14 12.86 -0.15
CA GLY A 93 5.08 13.74 -0.61
C GLY A 93 4.76 14.87 0.33
N GLY A 94 3.58 15.43 0.15
CA GLY A 94 3.03 16.51 0.97
C GLY A 94 2.06 16.00 2.02
N ILE A 95 1.53 16.96 2.78
CA ILE A 95 0.43 16.78 3.72
C ILE A 95 -0.67 17.75 3.30
N ASP A 96 -1.86 17.24 3.07
CA ASP A 96 -3.01 18.02 2.64
C ASP A 96 -4.22 17.83 3.58
N ASP A 97 -5.38 18.26 3.15
CA ASP A 97 -6.63 18.14 3.89
C ASP A 97 -7.06 16.67 4.16
N TYR A 98 -6.51 15.70 3.43
CA TYR A 98 -6.80 14.28 3.59
C TYR A 98 -5.76 13.54 4.44
N GLY A 99 -4.64 14.20 4.79
CA GLY A 99 -3.52 13.65 5.51
C GLY A 99 -2.27 13.51 4.64
N LEU A 100 -1.67 12.33 4.61
CA LEU A 100 -0.52 12.08 3.75
C LEU A 100 -0.95 12.10 2.28
N ALA A 101 -0.20 12.85 1.51
CA ALA A 101 -0.42 13.08 0.09
C ALA A 101 0.84 12.66 -0.70
N PRO A 102 1.05 11.35 -0.95
CA PRO A 102 2.22 10.86 -1.67
C PRO A 102 2.38 11.55 -3.02
N ALA A 103 3.61 11.86 -3.40
CA ALA A 103 3.99 12.31 -4.74
C ALA A 103 4.67 11.18 -5.50
N THR A 104 5.53 10.44 -4.82
CA THR A 104 6.31 9.35 -5.42
C THR A 104 6.50 8.22 -4.43
N PHE A 105 6.34 7.00 -4.91
CA PHE A 105 6.69 5.78 -4.21
C PHE A 105 7.63 4.95 -5.08
N VAL A 106 8.82 4.63 -4.58
CA VAL A 106 9.82 3.80 -5.25
C VAL A 106 10.06 2.55 -4.42
N GLU A 107 10.00 1.39 -5.05
CA GLU A 107 10.28 0.11 -4.38
C GLU A 107 11.32 -0.70 -5.18
N ARG A 108 12.34 -1.20 -4.49
CA ARG A 108 13.36 -2.11 -5.04
C ARG A 108 13.32 -3.42 -4.25
N ARG A 109 13.07 -4.52 -4.95
CA ARG A 109 13.08 -5.87 -4.38
C ARG A 109 14.30 -6.64 -4.86
N PHE A 110 14.74 -7.58 -4.06
CA PHE A 110 15.87 -8.45 -4.40
C PHE A 110 15.72 -9.06 -5.80
N ARG A 111 16.71 -8.86 -6.66
CA ARG A 111 16.76 -9.34 -8.05
C ARG A 111 15.57 -8.93 -8.93
N LYS A 112 14.94 -7.81 -8.62
CA LYS A 112 13.88 -7.21 -9.44
C LYS A 112 14.27 -5.78 -9.80
N ASP A 113 13.80 -5.32 -10.96
CA ASP A 113 13.94 -3.93 -11.34
C ASP A 113 13.13 -3.03 -10.39
N PRO A 114 13.60 -1.81 -10.13
CA PRO A 114 12.86 -0.85 -9.34
C PRO A 114 11.52 -0.51 -9.99
N THR A 115 10.48 -0.40 -9.17
CA THR A 115 9.18 0.11 -9.61
C THR A 115 8.92 1.47 -9.00
N THR A 116 8.26 2.34 -9.76
CA THR A 116 7.88 3.69 -9.32
C THR A 116 6.39 3.89 -9.54
N VAL A 117 5.72 4.43 -8.52
CA VAL A 117 4.37 4.97 -8.60
C VAL A 117 4.47 6.50 -8.51
N THR A 118 3.81 7.20 -9.41
CA THR A 118 3.75 8.66 -9.43
C THR A 118 2.31 9.11 -9.24
N PHE A 119 2.11 10.00 -8.27
CA PHE A 119 0.83 10.66 -7.98
C PHE A 119 0.89 12.08 -8.54
N ASP A 120 0.58 12.22 -9.82
CA ASP A 120 0.63 13.53 -10.52
C ASP A 120 -0.67 14.31 -10.28
N ARG A 121 -0.61 15.27 -9.34
CA ARG A 121 -1.75 16.12 -9.01
C ARG A 121 -2.09 17.13 -10.08
N ALA A 122 -1.12 17.54 -10.90
CA ALA A 122 -1.38 18.46 -12.02
C ALA A 122 -2.15 17.76 -13.14
N ALA A 123 -1.80 16.50 -13.42
CA ALA A 123 -2.50 15.66 -14.39
C ALA A 123 -3.69 14.89 -13.79
N ASN A 124 -3.92 15.02 -12.48
CA ASN A 124 -4.96 14.31 -11.72
C ASN A 124 -4.94 12.79 -11.92
N THR A 125 -3.73 12.17 -11.86
CA THR A 125 -3.58 10.75 -12.19
C THR A 125 -2.49 10.05 -11.38
N ILE A 126 -2.71 8.77 -11.08
CA ILE A 126 -1.71 7.83 -10.58
C ILE A 126 -1.20 7.02 -11.76
N THR A 127 0.11 6.90 -11.90
CA THR A 127 0.79 6.12 -12.94
C THR A 127 1.85 5.20 -12.36
N PHE A 128 2.20 4.14 -13.10
CA PHE A 128 3.10 3.07 -12.67
C PHE A 128 4.18 2.86 -13.72
N SER A 129 5.45 2.70 -13.29
CA SER A 129 6.53 2.34 -14.21
C SER A 129 6.44 0.88 -14.69
N ALA A 130 5.75 0.02 -13.94
CA ALA A 130 5.68 -1.42 -14.18
C ALA A 130 4.36 -1.87 -14.83
N SER A 131 3.43 -0.95 -15.13
CA SER A 131 2.19 -1.24 -15.86
C SER A 131 1.65 -0.01 -16.58
N ALA A 132 0.76 -0.23 -17.54
CA ALA A 132 0.05 0.85 -18.25
C ALA A 132 -1.22 1.33 -17.51
N ALA A 133 -1.52 0.78 -16.34
CA ALA A 133 -2.68 1.17 -15.53
C ALA A 133 -2.61 2.64 -15.13
N ARG A 134 -3.76 3.29 -15.07
CA ARG A 134 -3.93 4.67 -14.64
C ARG A 134 -5.18 4.79 -13.79
N TYR A 135 -5.10 5.59 -12.72
CA TYR A 135 -6.22 5.84 -11.82
C TYR A 135 -6.36 7.34 -11.58
N PRO A 136 -7.58 7.87 -11.45
CA PRO A 136 -7.76 9.28 -11.10
C PRO A 136 -7.35 9.54 -9.63
N LEU A 137 -6.88 10.74 -9.35
CA LEU A 137 -6.72 11.25 -7.99
C LEU A 137 -8.02 11.95 -7.55
N SER A 138 -8.60 11.49 -6.44
CA SER A 138 -9.81 12.05 -5.83
C SER A 138 -9.54 12.73 -4.48
N GLY A 139 -8.43 12.37 -3.84
CA GLY A 139 -7.96 12.84 -2.54
C GLY A 139 -7.88 11.72 -1.49
N GLY A 140 -6.74 11.64 -0.80
CA GLY A 140 -6.48 10.65 0.26
C GLY A 140 -5.90 9.33 -0.22
N GLU A 141 -5.49 9.23 -1.49
CA GLU A 141 -4.80 8.06 -2.03
C GLU A 141 -3.45 7.87 -1.35
N GLN A 142 -3.09 6.61 -1.15
CA GLN A 142 -1.87 6.21 -0.49
C GLN A 142 -1.06 5.27 -1.39
N ASP A 143 0.23 5.13 -1.10
CA ASP A 143 1.02 3.98 -1.50
C ASP A 143 1.12 2.94 -0.37
N ARG A 144 1.75 1.81 -0.62
CA ARG A 144 1.86 0.70 0.35
C ARG A 144 2.61 1.09 1.63
N ASN A 145 3.57 2.02 1.57
CA ASN A 145 4.28 2.51 2.75
C ASN A 145 3.46 3.56 3.49
N SER A 146 2.92 4.54 2.77
CA SER A 146 2.17 5.64 3.38
C SER A 146 0.83 5.21 3.97
N ALA A 147 0.20 4.14 3.46
CA ALA A 147 -1.08 3.64 3.97
C ALA A 147 -1.05 3.28 5.47
N ILE A 148 0.05 2.67 5.95
CA ILE A 148 0.21 2.34 7.37
C ILE A 148 0.37 3.61 8.21
N TRP A 149 1.12 4.60 7.73
CA TRP A 149 1.31 5.87 8.43
C TRP A 149 0.05 6.74 8.44
N GLN A 150 -0.71 6.72 7.36
CA GLN A 150 -2.03 7.34 7.31
C GLN A 150 -3.01 6.68 8.28
N LEU A 151 -2.99 5.34 8.39
CA LEU A 151 -3.76 4.60 9.39
C LEU A 151 -3.40 5.01 10.82
N ILE A 152 -2.09 5.14 11.13
CA ILE A 152 -1.60 5.62 12.42
C ILE A 152 -2.11 7.04 12.69
N ALA A 153 -1.99 7.94 11.73
CA ALA A 153 -2.44 9.32 11.89
C ALA A 153 -3.95 9.43 12.17
N VAL A 154 -4.74 8.59 11.48
CA VAL A 154 -6.19 8.50 11.71
C VAL A 154 -6.51 7.88 13.06
N ALA A 155 -5.83 6.80 13.47
CA ALA A 155 -6.02 6.16 14.78
C ALA A 155 -5.76 7.15 15.93
N ARG A 156 -4.70 7.96 15.84
CA ARG A 156 -4.35 9.01 16.80
C ARG A 156 -5.43 10.09 16.94
N ALA A 157 -6.11 10.42 15.85
CA ALA A 157 -7.16 11.45 15.83
C ALA A 157 -8.57 10.93 16.11
N ALA A 158 -8.78 9.62 16.10
CA ALA A 158 -10.11 9.02 16.05
C ALA A 158 -10.92 9.08 17.35
N GLN A 159 -10.32 9.49 18.48
CA GLN A 159 -11.02 9.76 19.76
C GLN A 159 -12.03 8.65 20.15
N GLY A 160 -11.59 7.41 20.23
CA GLY A 160 -12.42 6.27 20.61
C GLY A 160 -13.24 5.64 19.47
N LYS A 161 -13.21 6.19 18.27
CA LYS A 161 -13.82 5.56 17.08
C LYS A 161 -12.93 4.44 16.50
N PHE A 162 -11.62 4.46 16.78
CA PHE A 162 -10.68 3.41 16.40
C PHE A 162 -10.78 2.26 17.41
N LYS A 163 -11.82 1.46 17.28
CA LYS A 163 -12.18 0.39 18.23
C LYS A 163 -12.58 -0.88 17.48
N GLN A 164 -12.64 -1.99 18.20
CA GLN A 164 -13.03 -3.29 17.65
C GLN A 164 -14.26 -3.21 16.74
N GLY A 165 -14.16 -3.81 15.56
CA GLY A 165 -15.16 -3.82 14.51
C GLY A 165 -15.21 -2.58 13.64
N SER A 166 -14.44 -1.50 13.95
CA SER A 166 -14.37 -0.35 13.05
C SER A 166 -13.52 -0.63 11.82
N GLU A 167 -13.92 -0.05 10.68
CA GLU A 167 -13.24 -0.22 9.39
C GLU A 167 -12.77 1.11 8.84
N TRP A 168 -11.57 1.08 8.22
CA TRP A 168 -10.87 2.24 7.69
C TRP A 168 -10.40 1.93 6.28
N LEU A 169 -11.09 2.52 5.31
CA LEU A 169 -10.83 2.34 3.88
C LEU A 169 -9.84 3.37 3.37
N PHE A 170 -8.84 2.92 2.60
CA PHE A 170 -7.94 3.76 1.82
C PHE A 170 -7.83 3.22 0.41
N PHE A 171 -7.61 4.08 -0.57
CA PHE A 171 -7.24 3.65 -1.92
C PHE A 171 -5.72 3.61 -2.01
N VAL A 172 -5.15 2.44 -2.30
CA VAL A 172 -3.72 2.18 -2.15
C VAL A 172 -3.11 1.71 -3.45
N ALA A 173 -2.11 2.46 -3.92
CA ALA A 173 -1.31 2.09 -5.08
C ALA A 173 -0.22 1.08 -4.69
N GLY A 174 -0.22 -0.05 -5.38
CA GLY A 174 0.78 -1.10 -5.33
C GLY A 174 1.92 -0.85 -6.32
N GLN A 175 2.49 -1.93 -6.89
CA GLN A 175 3.54 -1.85 -7.92
C GLN A 175 2.98 -1.68 -9.33
N HIS A 176 1.80 -2.24 -9.61
CA HIS A 176 1.22 -2.38 -10.93
C HIS A 176 -0.20 -1.79 -11.06
N ASP A 177 -0.88 -1.64 -9.96
CA ASP A 177 -2.29 -1.27 -9.85
C ASP A 177 -2.57 -0.52 -8.55
N ALA A 178 -3.81 -0.06 -8.38
CA ALA A 178 -4.30 0.50 -7.15
C ALA A 178 -5.69 -0.06 -6.83
N ASP A 179 -5.92 -0.37 -5.57
CA ASP A 179 -7.16 -0.97 -5.09
C ASP A 179 -7.57 -0.46 -3.69
N PRO A 180 -8.84 -0.59 -3.30
CA PRO A 180 -9.29 -0.24 -1.96
C PRO A 180 -8.78 -1.25 -0.93
N TRP A 181 -8.09 -0.71 0.10
CA TRP A 181 -7.65 -1.48 1.27
C TRP A 181 -8.53 -1.13 2.46
N THR A 182 -9.23 -2.13 3.00
CA THR A 182 -9.99 -1.97 4.23
C THR A 182 -9.20 -2.52 5.40
N PHE A 183 -8.84 -1.65 6.33
CA PHE A 183 -8.23 -1.99 7.61
C PHE A 183 -9.33 -2.13 8.66
N ARG A 184 -9.53 -3.33 9.19
CA ARG A 184 -10.50 -3.61 10.24
C ARG A 184 -9.80 -3.75 11.58
N VAL A 185 -10.25 -3.01 12.58
CA VAL A 185 -9.78 -3.18 13.95
C VAL A 185 -10.38 -4.48 14.51
N ASP A 186 -9.52 -5.44 14.85
CA ASP A 186 -9.91 -6.75 15.33
C ASP A 186 -10.10 -6.75 16.86
N LYS A 187 -9.01 -6.56 17.60
CA LYS A 187 -9.01 -6.63 19.08
C LYS A 187 -7.87 -5.81 19.67
N GLN A 188 -7.89 -5.67 21.00
CA GLN A 188 -6.71 -5.28 21.75
C GLN A 188 -6.06 -6.52 22.35
N GLU A 189 -4.74 -6.58 22.31
CA GLU A 189 -3.97 -7.66 22.91
C GLU A 189 -2.58 -7.19 23.37
N THR A 190 -1.93 -8.00 24.19
CA THR A 190 -0.56 -7.72 24.63
C THR A 190 0.45 -8.33 23.67
N VAL A 191 1.30 -7.49 23.11
CA VAL A 191 2.41 -7.90 22.24
C VAL A 191 3.71 -7.86 23.05
N ARG A 192 4.46 -8.96 23.02
CA ARG A 192 5.81 -9.04 23.60
C ARG A 192 6.83 -8.58 22.57
N THR A 193 7.68 -7.65 22.97
CA THR A 193 8.80 -7.14 22.16
C THR A 193 10.06 -7.09 23.03
N PRO A 194 11.26 -6.91 22.47
CA PRO A 194 12.48 -6.60 23.24
C PRO A 194 12.37 -5.35 24.13
N LEU A 195 11.46 -4.40 23.77
CA LEU A 195 11.17 -3.21 24.58
C LEU A 195 10.21 -3.48 25.75
N GLY A 196 9.77 -4.73 25.94
CA GLY A 196 8.79 -5.14 26.94
C GLY A 196 7.45 -5.54 26.33
N SER A 197 6.49 -5.81 27.24
CA SER A 197 5.10 -6.14 26.86
C SER A 197 4.28 -4.86 26.71
N MET A 198 3.61 -4.71 25.58
CA MET A 198 2.81 -3.53 25.24
C MET A 198 1.39 -3.91 24.87
N ALA A 199 0.41 -3.16 25.39
CA ALA A 199 -0.95 -3.24 24.88
C ALA A 199 -0.98 -2.64 23.47
N ALA A 200 -1.49 -3.41 22.51
CA ALA A 200 -1.56 -3.02 21.12
C ALA A 200 -2.96 -3.29 20.54
N VAL A 201 -3.37 -2.46 19.60
CA VAL A 201 -4.58 -2.63 18.82
C VAL A 201 -4.21 -3.43 17.56
N HIS A 202 -4.77 -4.62 17.44
CA HIS A 202 -4.61 -5.45 16.25
C HIS A 202 -5.54 -4.98 15.15
N VAL A 203 -4.96 -4.71 13.98
CA VAL A 203 -5.68 -4.28 12.77
C VAL A 203 -5.34 -5.23 11.64
N VAL A 204 -6.35 -5.63 10.89
CA VAL A 204 -6.23 -6.60 9.80
C VAL A 204 -6.66 -5.96 8.49
N LYS A 205 -5.81 -6.03 7.47
CA LYS A 205 -6.18 -5.89 6.06
C LYS A 205 -6.20 -7.29 5.45
N ALA A 206 -7.39 -7.85 5.28
CA ALA A 206 -7.58 -9.11 4.58
C ALA A 206 -7.90 -8.86 3.11
N PRO A 207 -7.54 -9.79 2.20
CA PRO A 207 -8.09 -9.78 0.84
C PRO A 207 -9.61 -9.98 0.88
N PRO A 208 -10.33 -9.61 -0.19
CA PRO A 208 -11.73 -10.00 -0.35
C PRO A 208 -11.90 -11.51 -0.18
N PRO A 209 -13.07 -12.01 0.31
CA PRO A 209 -13.26 -13.41 0.63
C PRO A 209 -12.92 -14.41 -0.49
N ASP A 210 -13.14 -14.01 -1.75
CA ASP A 210 -12.93 -14.86 -2.92
C ASP A 210 -11.61 -14.54 -3.67
N ALA A 211 -10.77 -13.65 -3.13
CA ALA A 211 -9.53 -13.25 -3.75
C ALA A 211 -8.32 -13.92 -3.07
N LYS A 212 -7.42 -14.45 -3.87
CA LYS A 212 -6.07 -14.86 -3.42
C LYS A 212 -5.20 -13.61 -3.30
N GLY A 213 -5.04 -13.11 -2.08
CA GLY A 213 -4.22 -11.93 -1.83
C GLY A 213 -3.50 -12.02 -0.49
N GLN A 214 -2.53 -11.15 -0.30
CA GLN A 214 -1.78 -11.04 0.94
C GLN A 214 -2.65 -10.45 2.05
N GLN A 215 -2.67 -11.08 3.22
CA GLN A 215 -3.17 -10.48 4.45
C GLN A 215 -2.07 -9.67 5.14
N VAL A 216 -2.43 -8.54 5.69
CA VAL A 216 -1.53 -7.70 6.50
C VAL A 216 -2.14 -7.53 7.89
N ASP A 217 -1.38 -7.96 8.90
CA ASP A 217 -1.72 -7.79 10.30
C ASP A 217 -0.78 -6.74 10.91
N ILE A 218 -1.35 -5.77 11.63
CA ILE A 218 -0.63 -4.64 12.20
C ILE A 218 -1.02 -4.51 13.65
N TRP A 219 -0.03 -4.44 14.55
CA TRP A 219 -0.25 -4.19 15.97
C TRP A 219 0.26 -2.79 16.31
N LEU A 220 -0.67 -1.86 16.54
CA LEU A 220 -0.40 -0.47 16.85
C LEU A 220 -0.43 -0.25 18.36
N ALA A 221 0.64 0.29 18.95
CA ALA A 221 0.74 0.53 20.40
C ALA A 221 0.38 2.00 20.74
N PRO A 222 -0.79 2.28 21.34
CA PRO A 222 -1.18 3.64 21.73
C PRO A 222 -0.18 4.33 22.67
N SER A 223 0.44 3.56 23.58
CA SER A 223 1.45 4.06 24.53
C SER A 223 2.77 4.45 23.85
N LEU A 224 2.98 4.03 22.61
CA LEU A 224 4.16 4.33 21.81
C LEU A 224 3.76 5.11 20.54
N GLU A 225 3.06 6.23 20.69
CA GLU A 225 2.61 7.09 19.59
C GLU A 225 1.84 6.35 18.45
N TRP A 226 1.26 5.18 18.76
CA TRP A 226 0.64 4.29 17.80
C TRP A 226 1.60 3.69 16.76
N TYR A 227 2.92 3.70 17.02
CA TYR A 227 3.85 3.00 16.14
C TYR A 227 3.57 1.50 16.12
N PRO A 228 3.80 0.84 14.97
CA PRO A 228 3.58 -0.60 14.86
C PRO A 228 4.66 -1.35 15.65
N VAL A 229 4.23 -2.10 16.66
CA VAL A 229 5.10 -2.96 17.47
C VAL A 229 5.26 -4.35 16.89
N ARG A 230 4.35 -4.73 15.98
CA ARG A 230 4.45 -5.92 15.15
C ARG A 230 3.75 -5.70 13.83
N LEU A 231 4.30 -6.27 12.77
CA LEU A 231 3.72 -6.34 11.43
C LEU A 231 3.84 -7.78 10.93
N ARG A 232 2.81 -8.30 10.30
CA ARG A 232 2.86 -9.62 9.67
C ARG A 232 2.18 -9.59 8.31
N TYR A 233 2.89 -10.10 7.33
CA TYR A 233 2.42 -10.27 5.96
C TYR A 233 2.28 -11.77 5.73
N THR A 234 1.07 -12.23 5.43
CA THR A 234 0.77 -13.65 5.21
C THR A 234 0.29 -13.85 3.79
N GLU A 235 0.96 -14.72 3.05
CA GLU A 235 0.60 -15.10 1.69
C GLU A 235 -0.51 -16.17 1.69
N PRO A 236 -1.24 -16.35 0.57
CA PRO A 236 -2.34 -17.32 0.50
C PRO A 236 -1.93 -18.78 0.76
N ASP A 237 -0.67 -19.13 0.54
CA ASP A 237 -0.11 -20.47 0.79
C ASP A 237 0.35 -20.68 2.24
N GLY A 238 0.19 -19.65 3.09
CA GLY A 238 0.56 -19.68 4.51
C GLY A 238 2.02 -19.28 4.78
N ASP A 239 2.81 -18.96 3.76
CA ASP A 239 4.10 -18.31 3.93
C ASP A 239 3.91 -16.92 4.56
N TYR A 240 4.84 -16.50 5.39
CA TYR A 240 4.70 -15.21 6.08
C TYR A 240 6.04 -14.53 6.34
N ILE A 241 5.97 -13.22 6.53
CA ILE A 241 7.04 -12.38 7.07
C ILE A 241 6.47 -11.66 8.29
N GLU A 242 7.07 -11.85 9.45
CA GLU A 242 6.73 -11.15 10.68
C GLU A 242 7.88 -10.27 11.12
N GLN A 243 7.56 -9.02 11.47
CA GLN A 243 8.48 -8.02 11.97
C GLN A 243 8.07 -7.67 13.41
N THR A 244 9.00 -7.75 14.36
CA THR A 244 8.78 -7.38 15.76
C THR A 244 9.69 -6.23 16.13
N LEU A 245 9.13 -5.16 16.72
CA LEU A 245 9.87 -3.95 17.08
C LEU A 245 10.95 -4.23 18.12
N GLU A 246 12.18 -3.81 17.82
CA GLU A 246 13.35 -3.89 18.70
C GLU A 246 13.73 -2.55 19.31
N SER A 247 13.59 -1.46 18.56
CA SER A 247 13.88 -0.12 19.05
C SER A 247 13.05 0.95 18.33
N ALA A 248 12.78 2.05 19.05
CA ALA A 248 12.08 3.23 18.54
C ALA A 248 12.83 4.47 19.02
N ASN A 249 13.55 5.12 18.12
CA ASN A 249 14.36 6.30 18.40
C ASN A 249 13.67 7.53 17.83
N LYS A 250 12.97 8.28 18.69
CA LYS A 250 12.35 9.56 18.31
C LYS A 250 13.46 10.56 17.95
N GLN A 251 13.25 11.28 16.86
CA GLN A 251 14.13 12.36 16.46
C GLN A 251 13.73 13.62 17.22
N ALA A 252 14.72 14.32 17.78
CA ALA A 252 14.50 15.65 18.33
C ALA A 252 14.20 16.63 17.17
N HIS A 253 13.20 17.48 17.37
CA HIS A 253 12.90 18.60 16.45
C HIS A 253 13.92 19.72 16.61
#